data_da61012120c922a9cc2cc67f4578aba8
#
_entry.id   da61012120c922a9cc2cc67f4578aba8
#
_cell.length_a   1.000
_cell.length_b   1.000
_cell.length_c   1.000
_cell.angle_alpha   90.00
_cell.angle_beta   90.00
_cell.angle_gamma   90.00
#
_symmetry.space_group_name_H-M   'P 1'
#
loop_
_entity.id
_entity.type
_entity.pdbx_description
1 polymer ?
#
loop_
_entity_poly.entity_id
_entity_poly.type
_entity_poly.pdbx_seq_one_letter_code
_entity_poly.pdbx_strand_id
1 'polypeptide(L)'
;FDQTKASLTGLEATVDIHPHPLDWLHILNTFSMVSGQLRTPIEGNKFLPFIPASKLVTEFKGSFNKVTNNIRNGYVKFEVDNTFSKKNVFTTYNTETQTSGYTLLNAGLGADIVNKKNQTLFSLSFSALNIGDVAYQNHLSRLKYAAENVATGRNGVFNMGRNFSIKVNVPLSLNLGK
;
A
#
# COMPACT_ATOMS: atom_id res chain seq x y z
N PHE A 1 3.96 -24.32 25.47
CA PHE A 1 4.62 -23.18 24.83
C PHE A 1 6.07 -23.54 24.62
N ASP A 2 6.52 -23.71 23.36
CA ASP A 2 7.93 -23.89 23.06
C ASP A 2 8.57 -22.51 22.87
N GLN A 3 9.61 -22.24 23.64
CA GLN A 3 10.40 -21.02 23.51
C GLN A 3 11.57 -21.33 22.55
N THR A 4 11.64 -20.59 21.43
CA THR A 4 12.73 -20.73 20.48
C THR A 4 13.43 -19.41 20.25
N LYS A 5 14.73 -19.47 19.96
CA LYS A 5 15.53 -18.29 19.61
C LYS A 5 15.39 -18.02 18.11
N ALA A 6 15.16 -16.78 17.75
CA ALA A 6 15.06 -16.33 16.35
C ALA A 6 15.95 -15.12 16.11
N SER A 7 16.28 -14.90 14.83
CA SER A 7 16.95 -13.69 14.33
C SER A 7 16.06 -13.04 13.31
N LEU A 8 15.81 -11.74 13.46
CA LEU A 8 15.15 -10.89 12.47
C LEU A 8 16.15 -9.90 11.89
N THR A 9 16.12 -9.75 10.57
CA THR A 9 16.87 -8.72 9.84
C THR A 9 15.94 -8.04 8.87
N GLY A 10 15.94 -6.70 8.87
CA GLY A 10 15.09 -5.89 7.98
C GLY A 10 15.89 -4.81 7.28
N LEU A 11 15.39 -4.37 6.14
CA LEU A 11 15.87 -3.23 5.39
C LEU A 11 14.67 -2.42 4.92
N GLU A 12 14.71 -1.11 5.19
CA GLU A 12 13.80 -0.13 4.62
C GLU A 12 14.62 0.98 3.96
N ALA A 13 14.22 1.35 2.75
CA ALA A 13 14.87 2.42 2.00
C ALA A 13 13.80 3.28 1.33
N THR A 14 13.94 4.59 1.44
CA THR A 14 13.08 5.55 0.76
C THR A 14 13.96 6.52 -0.02
N VAL A 15 13.64 6.73 -1.29
CA VAL A 15 14.31 7.68 -2.17
C VAL A 15 13.26 8.56 -2.81
N ASP A 16 13.34 9.86 -2.55
CA ASP A 16 12.49 10.88 -3.17
C ASP A 16 13.33 11.67 -4.19
N ILE A 17 12.91 11.65 -5.44
CA ILE A 17 13.60 12.27 -6.57
C ILE A 17 12.75 13.44 -7.06
N HIS A 18 13.36 14.62 -7.11
CA HIS A 18 12.80 15.85 -7.64
C HIS A 18 13.56 16.23 -8.92
N PRO A 19 13.13 15.80 -10.10
CA PRO A 19 13.89 15.99 -11.32
C PRO A 19 13.83 17.47 -11.76
N HIS A 20 14.97 18.16 -11.74
CA HIS A 20 15.07 19.52 -12.29
C HIS A 20 15.12 19.47 -13.84
N PRO A 21 14.38 20.33 -14.59
CA PRO A 21 13.58 21.48 -14.14
C PRO A 21 12.09 21.16 -13.84
N LEU A 22 11.71 19.92 -13.60
CA LEU A 22 10.33 19.52 -13.36
C LEU A 22 9.98 19.60 -11.86
N ASP A 23 10.09 20.78 -11.26
CA ASP A 23 9.89 20.99 -9.81
C ASP A 23 8.48 20.63 -9.30
N TRP A 24 7.54 20.42 -10.22
CA TRP A 24 6.19 19.96 -9.91
C TRP A 24 6.07 18.43 -9.82
N LEU A 25 7.11 17.69 -10.26
CA LEU A 25 7.13 16.22 -10.29
C LEU A 25 7.94 15.66 -9.13
N HIS A 26 7.36 14.75 -8.38
CA HIS A 26 7.97 13.97 -7.32
C HIS A 26 7.91 12.50 -7.68
N ILE A 27 9.02 11.79 -7.52
CA ILE A 27 9.12 10.35 -7.76
C ILE A 27 9.61 9.71 -6.46
N LEU A 28 8.68 9.13 -5.71
CA LEU A 28 8.96 8.50 -4.43
C LEU A 28 9.07 6.99 -4.61
N ASN A 29 10.22 6.42 -4.22
CA ASN A 29 10.43 4.98 -4.18
C ASN A 29 10.61 4.53 -2.73
N THR A 30 9.84 3.56 -2.31
CA THR A 30 9.93 2.95 -0.98
C THR A 30 10.10 1.45 -1.13
N PHE A 31 11.20 0.93 -0.62
CA PHE A 31 11.46 -0.50 -0.56
C PHE A 31 11.48 -0.98 0.87
N SER A 32 10.85 -2.12 1.15
CA SER A 32 10.87 -2.76 2.46
C SER A 32 11.04 -4.27 2.33
N MET A 33 11.88 -4.84 3.18
CA MET A 33 12.01 -6.28 3.32
C MET A 33 12.35 -6.68 4.76
N VAL A 34 11.83 -7.84 5.17
CA VAL A 34 12.17 -8.48 6.45
C VAL A 34 12.46 -9.95 6.21
N SER A 35 13.48 -10.45 6.88
CA SER A 35 13.84 -11.88 6.93
C SER A 35 13.90 -12.32 8.37
N GLY A 36 13.23 -13.43 8.69
CA GLY A 36 13.25 -14.05 10.01
C GLY A 36 13.72 -15.50 9.92
N GLN A 37 14.64 -15.90 10.79
CA GLN A 37 15.14 -17.26 10.87
C GLN A 37 15.18 -17.75 12.30
N LEU A 38 14.77 -19.00 12.49
CA LEU A 38 14.93 -19.74 13.74
C LEU A 38 16.42 -20.14 13.89
N ARG A 39 16.98 -19.98 15.07
CA ARG A 39 18.34 -20.45 15.35
C ARG A 39 18.43 -21.98 15.37
N THR A 40 17.37 -22.61 15.88
CA THR A 40 17.21 -24.07 15.82
C THR A 40 16.05 -24.39 14.90
N PRO A 41 16.28 -25.05 13.74
CA PRO A 41 15.21 -25.46 12.86
C PRO A 41 14.18 -26.35 13.57
N ILE A 42 12.92 -26.20 13.23
CA ILE A 42 11.83 -27.06 13.68
C ILE A 42 11.44 -27.96 12.50
N GLU A 43 11.57 -29.26 12.66
CA GLU A 43 11.35 -30.26 11.60
C GLU A 43 12.06 -29.90 10.28
N GLY A 44 13.29 -29.42 10.39
CA GLY A 44 14.11 -29.02 9.24
C GLY A 44 13.76 -27.62 8.66
N ASN A 45 12.69 -26.98 9.11
CA ASN A 45 12.33 -25.64 8.66
C ASN A 45 13.00 -24.56 9.54
N LYS A 46 13.74 -23.67 8.89
CA LYS A 46 14.48 -22.58 9.57
C LYS A 46 13.82 -21.22 9.47
N PHE A 47 12.74 -21.08 8.72
CA PHE A 47 12.08 -19.79 8.54
C PHE A 47 11.17 -19.44 9.70
N LEU A 48 11.15 -18.17 10.10
CA LEU A 48 10.21 -17.67 11.11
C LEU A 48 8.83 -17.49 10.46
N PRO A 49 7.74 -17.94 11.11
CA PRO A 49 6.40 -17.75 10.56
C PRO A 49 5.97 -16.27 10.54
N PHE A 50 5.04 -15.95 9.67
CA PHE A 50 4.37 -14.65 9.55
C PHE A 50 5.30 -13.48 9.22
N ILE A 51 6.36 -13.75 8.46
CA ILE A 51 7.23 -12.70 7.93
C ILE A 51 6.65 -12.16 6.62
N PRO A 52 6.41 -10.85 6.49
CA PRO A 52 5.81 -10.27 5.30
C PRO A 52 6.66 -10.50 4.04
N ALA A 53 6.02 -10.44 2.88
CA ALA A 53 6.70 -10.39 1.61
C ALA A 53 7.40 -9.04 1.43
N SER A 54 8.52 -9.02 0.71
CA SER A 54 9.18 -7.77 0.36
C SER A 54 8.30 -6.95 -0.58
N LYS A 55 8.41 -5.62 -0.49
CA LYS A 55 7.54 -4.68 -1.21
C LYS A 55 8.36 -3.53 -1.79
N LEU A 56 8.03 -3.12 -3.01
CA LEU A 56 8.54 -1.92 -3.65
C LEU A 56 7.34 -1.09 -4.12
N VAL A 57 7.26 0.14 -3.64
CA VAL A 57 6.25 1.11 -4.08
C VAL A 57 6.95 2.24 -4.80
N THR A 58 6.49 2.57 -6.00
CA THR A 58 6.92 3.75 -6.75
C THR A 58 5.72 4.65 -6.99
N GLU A 59 5.74 5.85 -6.43
CA GLU A 59 4.72 6.87 -6.64
C GLU A 59 5.28 7.98 -7.52
N PHE A 60 4.55 8.34 -8.57
CA PHE A 60 4.75 9.53 -9.39
C PHE A 60 3.67 10.54 -9.01
N LYS A 61 4.05 11.72 -8.52
CA LYS A 61 3.11 12.74 -8.09
C LYS A 61 3.44 14.08 -8.71
N GLY A 62 2.49 14.62 -9.49
CA GLY A 62 2.52 15.99 -9.95
C GLY A 62 1.75 16.89 -8.98
N SER A 63 2.37 17.98 -8.51
CA SER A 63 1.80 18.92 -7.54
C SER A 63 1.76 20.34 -8.13
N PHE A 64 0.62 21.02 -8.01
CA PHE A 64 0.35 22.32 -8.61
C PHE A 64 -0.25 23.27 -7.57
N ASN A 65 0.50 24.27 -7.12
CA ASN A 65 0.04 25.22 -6.09
C ASN A 65 -1.18 26.01 -6.54
N LYS A 66 -1.27 26.32 -7.84
CA LYS A 66 -2.39 27.05 -8.44
C LYS A 66 -2.81 26.38 -9.76
N VAL A 67 -4.03 25.87 -9.79
CA VAL A 67 -4.64 25.32 -11.02
C VAL A 67 -5.49 26.37 -11.71
N THR A 68 -6.37 27.04 -10.93
CA THR A 68 -7.17 28.19 -11.39
C THR A 68 -7.30 29.21 -10.26
N ASN A 69 -8.11 30.26 -10.46
CA ASN A 69 -8.37 31.27 -9.41
C ASN A 69 -9.10 30.69 -8.19
N ASN A 70 -9.88 29.63 -8.39
CA ASN A 70 -10.70 29.00 -7.34
C ASN A 70 -10.22 27.58 -6.97
N ILE A 71 -9.15 27.08 -7.63
CA ILE A 71 -8.60 25.75 -7.39
C ILE A 71 -7.13 25.86 -7.06
N ARG A 72 -6.74 25.38 -5.87
CA ARG A 72 -5.39 25.39 -5.33
C ARG A 72 -4.93 23.98 -4.94
N ASN A 73 -3.64 23.83 -4.72
CA ASN A 73 -3.04 22.62 -4.20
C ASN A 73 -3.48 21.36 -4.97
N GLY A 74 -3.61 21.52 -6.31
CA GLY A 74 -3.96 20.41 -7.19
C GLY A 74 -2.85 19.38 -7.22
N TYR A 75 -3.21 18.11 -7.25
CA TYR A 75 -2.26 17.02 -7.50
C TYR A 75 -2.87 15.93 -8.36
N VAL A 76 -2.00 15.24 -9.08
CA VAL A 76 -2.28 13.97 -9.75
C VAL A 76 -1.20 13.00 -9.32
N LYS A 77 -1.57 11.78 -8.99
CA LYS A 77 -0.61 10.73 -8.64
C LYS A 77 -0.92 9.42 -9.35
N PHE A 78 0.14 8.68 -9.63
CA PHE A 78 0.12 7.31 -10.11
C PHE A 78 1.10 6.49 -9.29
N GLU A 79 0.68 5.30 -8.87
CA GLU A 79 1.47 4.45 -7.99
C GLU A 79 1.52 3.04 -8.54
N VAL A 80 2.71 2.48 -8.55
CA VAL A 80 2.98 1.06 -8.82
C VAL A 80 3.38 0.40 -7.50
N ASP A 81 2.53 -0.47 -6.99
CA ASP A 81 2.74 -1.22 -5.76
C ASP A 81 3.09 -2.66 -6.11
N ASN A 82 4.38 -3.01 -6.00
CA ASN A 82 4.88 -4.33 -6.30
C ASN A 82 5.19 -5.10 -5.01
N THR A 83 4.45 -6.18 -4.77
CA THR A 83 4.71 -7.13 -3.70
C THR A 83 5.35 -8.38 -4.30
N PHE A 84 6.56 -8.73 -3.84
CA PHE A 84 7.30 -9.87 -4.34
C PHE A 84 6.72 -11.20 -3.83
N SER A 85 7.01 -12.29 -4.55
CA SER A 85 6.60 -13.63 -4.10
C SER A 85 7.29 -14.00 -2.79
N LYS A 86 6.54 -14.60 -1.87
CA LYS A 86 7.06 -15.14 -0.61
C LYS A 86 7.21 -16.66 -0.74
N LYS A 87 8.45 -17.11 -0.97
CA LYS A 87 8.79 -18.54 -1.11
C LYS A 87 9.33 -19.14 0.18
N ASN A 88 10.07 -18.34 0.95
CA ASN A 88 10.68 -18.73 2.23
C ASN A 88 9.64 -18.57 3.35
N VAL A 89 8.95 -19.65 3.65
CA VAL A 89 7.81 -19.69 4.60
C VAL A 89 7.96 -20.83 5.58
N PHE A 90 7.34 -20.70 6.73
CA PHE A 90 7.31 -21.74 7.75
C PHE A 90 6.18 -22.73 7.46
N THR A 91 6.51 -23.83 6.76
CA THR A 91 5.53 -24.84 6.32
C THR A 91 5.20 -25.89 7.37
N THR A 92 6.00 -25.99 8.44
CA THR A 92 5.81 -26.97 9.52
C THR A 92 4.42 -26.80 10.17
N TYR A 93 3.78 -27.88 10.49
CA TYR A 93 2.40 -27.92 11.03
C TYR A 93 1.35 -27.26 10.13
N ASN A 94 1.58 -27.19 8.82
CA ASN A 94 0.72 -26.48 7.87
C ASN A 94 0.46 -25.01 8.25
N THR A 95 1.44 -24.35 8.89
CA THR A 95 1.30 -22.98 9.41
C THR A 95 1.16 -21.97 8.30
N GLU A 96 1.97 -22.11 7.24
CA GLU A 96 1.99 -21.18 6.11
C GLU A 96 2.18 -21.88 4.77
N THR A 97 1.69 -21.25 3.71
CA THR A 97 1.95 -21.62 2.32
C THR A 97 2.67 -20.48 1.59
N GLN A 98 3.40 -20.81 0.54
CA GLN A 98 3.98 -19.82 -0.35
C GLN A 98 2.88 -18.91 -0.92
N THR A 99 3.25 -17.68 -1.25
CA THR A 99 2.33 -16.71 -1.83
C THR A 99 2.98 -16.08 -3.07
N SER A 100 2.24 -16.07 -4.17
CA SER A 100 2.66 -15.42 -5.41
C SER A 100 2.81 -13.91 -5.22
N GLY A 101 3.76 -13.31 -5.91
CA GLY A 101 3.86 -11.86 -6.00
C GLY A 101 2.75 -11.28 -6.88
N TYR A 102 2.52 -9.99 -6.72
CA TYR A 102 1.54 -9.24 -7.50
C TYR A 102 1.96 -7.77 -7.62
N THR A 103 1.41 -7.12 -8.64
CA THR A 103 1.61 -5.68 -8.87
C THR A 103 0.25 -5.01 -8.97
N LEU A 104 0.03 -3.98 -8.18
CA LEU A 104 -1.18 -3.16 -8.21
C LEU A 104 -0.84 -1.80 -8.81
N LEU A 105 -1.75 -1.30 -9.64
CA LEU A 105 -1.70 0.05 -10.18
C LEU A 105 -2.76 0.89 -9.48
N ASN A 106 -2.35 2.01 -8.91
CA ASN A 106 -3.21 2.94 -8.21
C ASN A 106 -3.08 4.34 -8.83
N ALA A 107 -4.15 5.10 -8.81
CA ALA A 107 -4.12 6.49 -9.23
C ALA A 107 -4.95 7.36 -8.29
N GLY A 108 -4.65 8.65 -8.25
CA GLY A 108 -5.40 9.60 -7.46
C GLY A 108 -5.23 11.01 -7.99
N LEU A 109 -6.22 11.83 -7.73
CA LEU A 109 -6.15 13.27 -7.98
C LEU A 109 -6.93 13.99 -6.89
N GLY A 110 -6.58 15.25 -6.66
CA GLY A 110 -7.31 16.07 -5.70
C GLY A 110 -6.91 17.53 -5.80
N ALA A 111 -7.72 18.38 -5.18
CA ALA A 111 -7.47 19.81 -5.10
C ALA A 111 -8.28 20.46 -3.98
N ASP A 112 -7.87 21.66 -3.60
CA ASP A 112 -8.61 22.55 -2.70
C ASP A 112 -9.46 23.53 -3.51
N ILE A 113 -10.72 23.62 -3.16
CA ILE A 113 -11.64 24.64 -3.67
C ILE A 113 -11.59 25.83 -2.70
N VAL A 114 -11.22 27.00 -3.23
CA VAL A 114 -11.00 28.21 -2.42
C VAL A 114 -11.95 29.35 -2.83
N ASN A 115 -12.25 30.21 -1.88
CA ASN A 115 -13.01 31.44 -2.13
C ASN A 115 -12.08 32.56 -2.69
N LYS A 116 -12.66 33.72 -3.01
CA LYS A 116 -11.92 34.89 -3.52
C LYS A 116 -10.85 35.43 -2.55
N LYS A 117 -10.91 35.05 -1.27
CA LYS A 117 -9.94 35.41 -0.22
C LYS A 117 -8.87 34.32 -0.03
N ASN A 118 -8.77 33.32 -0.92
CA ASN A 118 -7.89 32.17 -0.84
C ASN A 118 -8.11 31.28 0.42
N GLN A 119 -9.29 31.32 1.02
CA GLN A 119 -9.63 30.43 2.13
C GLN A 119 -10.22 29.13 1.55
N THR A 120 -9.76 27.99 2.01
CA THR A 120 -10.26 26.68 1.56
C THR A 120 -11.70 26.49 2.04
N LEU A 121 -12.62 26.28 1.10
CA LEU A 121 -14.01 25.94 1.37
C LEU A 121 -14.14 24.44 1.64
N PHE A 122 -13.52 23.64 0.78
CA PHE A 122 -13.41 22.18 0.94
C PHE A 122 -12.29 21.64 0.05
N SER A 123 -11.77 20.48 0.41
CA SER A 123 -10.85 19.71 -0.42
C SER A 123 -11.60 18.51 -1.01
N LEU A 124 -11.39 18.24 -2.28
CA LEU A 124 -11.94 17.10 -2.99
C LEU A 124 -10.81 16.21 -3.46
N SER A 125 -10.92 14.91 -3.22
CA SER A 125 -10.00 13.93 -3.77
C SER A 125 -10.73 12.70 -4.30
N PHE A 126 -10.19 12.15 -5.37
CA PHE A 126 -10.60 10.91 -5.99
C PHE A 126 -9.44 9.94 -5.99
N SER A 127 -9.70 8.67 -5.69
CA SER A 127 -8.70 7.61 -5.79
C SER A 127 -9.28 6.36 -6.46
N ALA A 128 -8.43 5.72 -7.25
CA ALA A 128 -8.69 4.44 -7.89
C ALA A 128 -7.58 3.48 -7.45
N LEU A 129 -7.94 2.42 -6.74
CA LEU A 129 -7.01 1.40 -6.25
C LEU A 129 -7.20 0.12 -7.06
N ASN A 130 -6.09 -0.59 -7.27
CA ASN A 130 -6.06 -1.83 -8.05
C ASN A 130 -6.78 -1.68 -9.40
N ILE A 131 -6.39 -0.67 -10.19
CA ILE A 131 -7.02 -0.32 -11.48
C ILE A 131 -7.05 -1.51 -12.43
N GLY A 132 -6.01 -2.36 -12.38
CA GLY A 132 -5.89 -3.57 -13.18
C GLY A 132 -6.82 -4.71 -12.76
N ASP A 133 -7.60 -4.54 -11.69
CA ASP A 133 -8.46 -5.57 -11.10
C ASP A 133 -7.75 -6.91 -10.85
N VAL A 134 -6.50 -6.81 -10.40
CA VAL A 134 -5.66 -7.97 -10.10
C VAL A 134 -6.26 -8.74 -8.92
N ALA A 135 -6.50 -10.02 -9.12
CA ALA A 135 -6.91 -10.93 -8.05
C ALA A 135 -5.67 -11.36 -7.26
N TYR A 136 -5.55 -10.94 -6.01
CA TYR A 136 -4.38 -11.22 -5.19
C TYR A 136 -4.73 -11.59 -3.75
N GLN A 137 -3.81 -12.26 -3.09
CA GLN A 137 -3.90 -12.58 -1.66
C GLN A 137 -2.62 -12.07 -0.97
N ASN A 138 -2.78 -11.23 0.06
CA ASN A 138 -1.64 -10.81 0.87
C ASN A 138 -1.08 -12.01 1.64
N HIS A 139 0.27 -12.11 1.74
CA HIS A 139 0.92 -13.23 2.43
C HIS A 139 0.44 -13.42 3.88
N LEU A 140 0.25 -12.33 4.59
CA LEU A 140 -0.20 -12.35 6.00
C LEU A 140 -1.72 -12.51 6.17
N SER A 141 -2.48 -12.53 5.07
CA SER A 141 -3.93 -12.75 5.15
C SER A 141 -4.24 -14.18 5.58
N ARG A 142 -4.88 -14.33 6.73
CA ARG A 142 -5.36 -15.66 7.20
C ARG A 142 -6.54 -16.16 6.36
N LEU A 143 -7.23 -15.28 5.67
CA LEU A 143 -8.36 -15.61 4.82
C LEU A 143 -7.98 -16.38 3.55
N LYS A 144 -6.68 -16.40 3.18
CA LYS A 144 -6.21 -17.22 2.05
C LYS A 144 -6.35 -18.73 2.31
N TYR A 145 -6.54 -19.13 3.57
CA TYR A 145 -6.76 -20.54 3.99
C TYR A 145 -8.23 -20.90 4.14
N ALA A 146 -9.16 -19.99 3.83
CA ALA A 146 -10.58 -20.31 3.83
C ALA A 146 -10.89 -21.35 2.74
N ALA A 147 -11.99 -22.10 2.91
CA ALA A 147 -12.43 -23.10 1.97
C ALA A 147 -12.63 -22.52 0.55
N GLU A 148 -12.59 -23.40 -0.44
CA GLU A 148 -12.88 -23.04 -1.84
C GLU A 148 -14.25 -22.38 -1.99
N ASN A 149 -14.29 -21.27 -2.70
CA ASN A 149 -15.53 -20.65 -3.11
C ASN A 149 -16.09 -21.41 -4.32
N VAL A 150 -17.14 -22.18 -4.11
CA VAL A 150 -17.75 -23.06 -5.13
C VAL A 150 -18.19 -22.30 -6.39
N ALA A 151 -18.61 -21.04 -6.25
CA ALA A 151 -19.07 -20.24 -7.39
C ALA A 151 -17.92 -19.77 -8.30
N THR A 152 -16.71 -19.58 -7.75
CA THR A 152 -15.56 -19.05 -8.49
C THR A 152 -14.43 -20.06 -8.69
N GLY A 153 -14.47 -21.22 -8.03
CA GLY A 153 -13.41 -22.22 -8.01
C GLY A 153 -12.10 -21.73 -7.36
N ARG A 154 -12.14 -20.62 -6.61
CA ARG A 154 -10.97 -20.02 -5.99
C ARG A 154 -10.81 -20.46 -4.54
N ASN A 155 -9.62 -20.91 -4.18
CA ASN A 155 -9.28 -21.23 -2.79
C ASN A 155 -9.00 -19.96 -1.98
N GLY A 156 -9.64 -19.87 -0.82
CA GLY A 156 -9.50 -18.74 0.09
C GLY A 156 -10.21 -17.47 -0.37
N VAL A 157 -10.11 -16.42 0.44
CA VAL A 157 -10.68 -15.12 0.14
C VAL A 157 -9.58 -14.23 -0.44
N PHE A 158 -9.84 -13.64 -1.58
CA PHE A 158 -8.97 -12.66 -2.23
C PHE A 158 -9.18 -11.27 -1.65
N ASN A 159 -8.16 -10.45 -1.72
CA ASN A 159 -8.24 -9.05 -1.37
C ASN A 159 -9.17 -8.31 -2.35
N MET A 160 -9.56 -7.11 -1.96
CA MET A 160 -10.47 -6.26 -2.73
C MET A 160 -9.92 -6.03 -4.15
N GLY A 161 -10.76 -6.23 -5.15
CA GLY A 161 -10.48 -5.87 -6.54
C GLY A 161 -10.42 -4.36 -6.74
N ARG A 162 -10.72 -3.91 -7.95
CA ARG A 162 -10.77 -2.48 -8.28
C ARG A 162 -11.70 -1.72 -7.35
N ASN A 163 -11.19 -0.63 -6.79
CA ASN A 163 -11.95 0.20 -5.87
C ASN A 163 -11.81 1.68 -6.24
N PHE A 164 -12.92 2.40 -6.22
CA PHE A 164 -12.97 3.85 -6.42
C PHE A 164 -13.48 4.54 -5.16
N SER A 165 -12.84 5.63 -4.77
CA SER A 165 -13.28 6.42 -3.62
C SER A 165 -13.23 7.91 -3.91
N ILE A 166 -14.23 8.63 -3.34
CA ILE A 166 -14.27 10.09 -3.34
C ILE A 166 -14.24 10.53 -1.88
N LYS A 167 -13.38 11.49 -1.56
CA LYS A 167 -13.28 12.09 -0.24
C LYS A 167 -13.49 13.59 -0.36
N VAL A 168 -14.43 14.11 0.44
CA VAL A 168 -14.65 15.54 0.64
C VAL A 168 -14.23 15.89 2.06
N ASN A 169 -13.35 16.88 2.22
CA ASN A 169 -12.93 17.39 3.52
C ASN A 169 -13.31 18.86 3.65
N VAL A 170 -14.17 19.17 4.62
CA VAL A 170 -14.65 20.53 4.88
C VAL A 170 -14.01 21.04 6.17
N PRO A 171 -13.11 22.05 6.11
CA PRO A 171 -12.55 22.64 7.33
C PRO A 171 -13.63 23.45 8.07
N LEU A 172 -13.90 23.10 9.32
CA LEU A 172 -14.82 23.84 10.19
C LEU A 172 -14.01 24.61 11.23
N SER A 173 -14.17 25.94 11.28
CA SER A 173 -13.64 26.78 12.34
C SER A 173 -14.76 27.19 13.29
N LEU A 174 -14.74 26.71 14.52
CA LEU A 174 -15.65 27.15 15.58
C LEU A 174 -14.98 28.26 16.35
N ASN A 175 -15.45 29.50 16.20
CA ASN A 175 -15.15 30.61 17.13
C ASN A 175 -16.03 30.44 18.35
N LEU A 176 -15.52 29.77 19.39
CA LEU A 176 -16.12 29.86 20.72
C LEU A 176 -15.80 31.26 21.26
N GLY A 177 -16.74 32.18 21.13
CA GLY A 177 -16.60 33.53 21.63
C GLY A 177 -16.16 33.53 23.10
N LYS A 178 -15.23 34.43 23.43
CA LYS A 178 -14.88 34.80 24.81
C LYS A 178 -16.03 35.57 25.42
#